data_08f1dc974425ba1aa5c8eb37e0fd4d84
#
_entry.id   08f1dc974425ba1aa5c8eb37e0fd4d84
#
_cell.length_a   1.000
_cell.length_b   1.000
_cell.length_c   1.000
_cell.angle_alpha   90.00
_cell.angle_beta   90.00
_cell.angle_gamma   90.00
#
_symmetry.space_group_name_H-M   'P 1'
#
loop_
_entity.id
_entity.type
_entity.pdbx_description
1 polymer ?
#
loop_
_entity_poly.entity_id
_entity_poly.type
_entity_poly.pdbx_seq_one_letter_code
_entity_poly.pdbx_strand_id
1 'polypeptide(L)'
;EEPSNDEMGVILRMRVRPKLILVSNFEDAVGIINKYRNNIIGVISDVRYAHNGVEDEDAGVSLIKYVQQLDNKIPCLLQSHEADNERRAREVNAHFINKNSLTLAREIQDFIKNQLGFGDFIFRDHNGKVIDRAHNIEEFRQKLMTIPDESLEYHAIRNGISTWLMARAEINLAKKLRRYSFSYFKSPDEIRRFIANVFEASKLKKLRGRIIKFNPKLVNS
;
A
#
# COMPACT_ATOMS: atom_id res chain seq x y z
N GLU A 1 -16.11 -23.63 -23.63
CA GLU A 1 -15.46 -24.15 -22.40
C GLU A 1 -15.49 -23.05 -21.33
N GLU A 2 -16.18 -23.28 -20.24
CA GLU A 2 -16.14 -22.34 -19.09
C GLU A 2 -14.77 -22.48 -18.39
N PRO A 3 -14.12 -21.36 -18.04
CA PRO A 3 -12.82 -21.40 -17.38
C PRO A 3 -12.91 -22.12 -16.03
N SER A 4 -11.94 -22.96 -15.72
CA SER A 4 -11.84 -23.68 -14.45
C SER A 4 -11.87 -22.71 -13.25
N ASN A 5 -12.27 -23.18 -12.08
CA ASN A 5 -12.31 -22.34 -10.85
C ASN A 5 -10.94 -21.73 -10.50
N ASP A 6 -9.84 -22.37 -10.90
CA ASP A 6 -8.49 -21.85 -10.75
C ASP A 6 -8.18 -20.75 -11.77
N GLU A 7 -8.63 -20.91 -13.02
CA GLU A 7 -8.47 -19.87 -14.07
C GLU A 7 -9.30 -18.63 -13.76
N MET A 8 -10.53 -18.79 -13.28
CA MET A 8 -11.35 -17.66 -12.81
C MET A 8 -10.70 -16.94 -11.62
N GLY A 9 -10.10 -17.68 -10.70
CA GLY A 9 -9.33 -17.14 -9.59
C GLY A 9 -8.07 -16.38 -10.04
N VAL A 10 -7.41 -16.88 -11.09
CA VAL A 10 -6.26 -16.20 -11.72
C VAL A 10 -6.71 -14.92 -12.44
N ILE A 11 -7.77 -14.99 -13.24
CA ILE A 11 -8.34 -13.84 -13.97
C ILE A 11 -8.79 -12.73 -12.99
N LEU A 12 -9.47 -13.10 -11.91
CA LEU A 12 -9.88 -12.13 -10.87
C LEU A 12 -8.68 -11.49 -10.17
N ARG A 13 -7.63 -12.27 -9.87
CA ARG A 13 -6.38 -11.74 -9.31
C ARG A 13 -5.65 -10.83 -10.29
N MET A 14 -5.66 -11.13 -11.58
CA MET A 14 -5.07 -10.27 -12.62
C MET A 14 -5.83 -8.95 -12.77
N ARG A 15 -7.16 -8.93 -12.62
CA ARG A 15 -7.98 -7.71 -12.68
C ARG A 15 -7.81 -6.78 -11.48
N VAL A 16 -7.34 -7.31 -10.35
CA VAL A 16 -7.19 -6.58 -9.08
C VAL A 16 -5.72 -6.20 -8.81
N ARG A 17 -4.80 -6.48 -9.75
CA ARG A 17 -3.40 -6.08 -9.60
C ARG A 17 -3.25 -4.56 -9.57
N PRO A 18 -2.33 -4.03 -8.77
CA PRO A 18 -1.96 -2.63 -8.80
C PRO A 18 -1.59 -2.19 -10.21
N LYS A 19 -2.06 -1.03 -10.62
CA LYS A 19 -1.79 -0.44 -11.93
C LYS A 19 -0.88 0.75 -11.77
N LEU A 20 0.05 0.92 -12.69
CA LEU A 20 0.82 2.14 -12.84
C LEU A 20 0.04 3.10 -13.76
N ILE A 21 -0.18 4.32 -13.30
CA ILE A 21 -0.79 5.39 -14.09
C ILE A 21 0.28 6.47 -14.25
N LEU A 22 0.62 6.76 -15.49
CA LEU A 22 1.58 7.81 -15.84
C LEU A 22 0.82 9.06 -16.25
N VAL A 23 1.25 10.20 -15.74
CA VAL A 23 0.73 11.53 -16.08
C VAL A 23 1.90 12.50 -16.24
N SER A 24 1.74 13.52 -17.05
CA SER A 24 2.82 14.44 -17.45
C SER A 24 2.64 15.87 -16.93
N ASN A 25 1.53 16.17 -16.28
CA ASN A 25 1.25 17.49 -15.73
C ASN A 25 0.56 17.40 -14.37
N PHE A 26 0.53 18.52 -13.67
CA PHE A 26 0.01 18.62 -12.30
C PHE A 26 -1.51 18.38 -12.24
N GLU A 27 -2.26 18.96 -13.16
CA GLU A 27 -3.73 18.93 -13.19
C GLU A 27 -4.24 17.51 -13.39
N ASP A 28 -3.66 16.78 -14.34
CA ASP A 28 -3.99 15.39 -14.60
C ASP A 28 -3.63 14.51 -13.38
N ALA A 29 -2.47 14.78 -12.74
CA ALA A 29 -2.07 14.07 -11.54
C ALA A 29 -3.10 14.27 -10.41
N VAL A 30 -3.53 15.50 -10.15
CA VAL A 30 -4.57 15.83 -9.17
C VAL A 30 -5.90 15.16 -9.53
N GLY A 31 -6.29 15.18 -10.79
CA GLY A 31 -7.50 14.51 -11.30
C GLY A 31 -7.50 13.01 -11.03
N ILE A 32 -6.38 12.33 -11.32
CA ILE A 32 -6.19 10.89 -11.06
C ILE A 32 -6.18 10.59 -9.56
N ILE A 33 -5.49 11.40 -8.76
CA ILE A 33 -5.43 11.24 -7.32
C ILE A 33 -6.84 11.33 -6.71
N ASN A 34 -7.64 12.32 -7.10
CA ASN A 34 -9.01 12.48 -6.62
C ASN A 34 -9.90 11.29 -7.01
N LYS A 35 -9.82 10.87 -8.29
CA LYS A 35 -10.60 9.76 -8.82
C LYS A 35 -10.32 8.44 -8.09
N TYR A 36 -9.06 8.17 -7.76
CA TYR A 36 -8.61 6.91 -7.17
C TYR A 36 -8.20 7.03 -5.70
N ARG A 37 -8.55 8.10 -5.03
CA ARG A 37 -8.17 8.48 -3.67
C ARG A 37 -8.08 7.31 -2.68
N ASN A 38 -9.07 6.41 -2.69
CA ASN A 38 -9.15 5.28 -1.75
C ASN A 38 -8.34 4.05 -2.20
N ASN A 39 -7.69 4.11 -3.34
CA ASN A 39 -7.01 2.96 -3.96
C ASN A 39 -5.54 3.26 -4.28
N ILE A 40 -5.06 4.47 -3.98
CA ILE A 40 -3.65 4.84 -4.19
C ILE A 40 -2.79 4.11 -3.17
N ILE A 41 -1.74 3.44 -3.67
CA ILE A 41 -0.75 2.74 -2.86
C ILE A 41 0.45 3.65 -2.61
N GLY A 42 0.82 4.50 -3.56
CA GLY A 42 1.89 5.46 -3.44
C GLY A 42 1.98 6.36 -4.66
N VAL A 43 2.80 7.41 -4.56
CA VAL A 43 3.04 8.39 -5.61
C VAL A 43 4.54 8.52 -5.83
N ILE A 44 4.95 8.46 -7.10
CA ILE A 44 6.31 8.77 -7.54
C ILE A 44 6.22 9.97 -8.45
N SER A 45 6.95 11.02 -8.14
CA SER A 45 6.92 12.28 -8.89
C SER A 45 8.31 12.79 -9.18
N ASP A 46 8.50 13.34 -10.36
CA ASP A 46 9.59 14.28 -10.60
C ASP A 46 9.38 15.54 -9.78
N VAL A 47 10.44 16.29 -9.50
CA VAL A 47 10.33 17.57 -8.81
C VAL A 47 9.78 18.65 -9.77
N ARG A 48 10.24 18.67 -11.03
CA ARG A 48 9.93 19.67 -12.04
C ARG A 48 9.13 19.07 -13.18
N TYR A 49 7.97 19.66 -13.50
CA TYR A 49 7.14 19.35 -14.66
C TYR A 49 6.05 20.42 -14.87
N ALA A 50 5.23 20.27 -15.93
CA ALA A 50 4.20 21.25 -16.29
C ALA A 50 3.11 21.42 -15.23
N HIS A 51 2.84 22.65 -14.85
CA HIS A 51 1.76 23.11 -13.98
C HIS A 51 1.16 24.39 -14.58
N ASN A 52 -0.16 24.42 -14.80
CA ASN A 52 -0.84 25.51 -15.52
C ASN A 52 -0.24 25.81 -16.92
N GLY A 53 0.24 24.75 -17.61
CA GLY A 53 0.80 24.86 -18.94
C GLY A 53 2.23 25.42 -19.03
N VAL A 54 2.88 25.71 -17.89
CA VAL A 54 4.27 26.15 -17.81
C VAL A 54 5.09 25.18 -16.96
N GLU A 55 6.39 25.13 -17.19
CA GLU A 55 7.29 24.33 -16.35
C GLU A 55 7.41 24.96 -14.96
N ASP A 56 7.11 24.16 -13.94
CA ASP A 56 7.15 24.57 -12.53
C ASP A 56 8.20 23.73 -11.78
N GLU A 57 9.15 24.43 -11.17
CA GLU A 57 10.25 23.80 -10.41
C GLU A 57 9.81 23.15 -9.11
N ASP A 58 8.59 23.45 -8.67
CA ASP A 58 7.99 22.98 -7.42
C ASP A 58 6.78 22.06 -7.63
N ALA A 59 6.44 21.72 -8.86
CA ALA A 59 5.26 20.96 -9.18
C ALA A 59 5.16 19.65 -8.39
N GLY A 60 6.26 18.87 -8.30
CA GLY A 60 6.31 17.61 -7.57
C GLY A 60 6.16 17.79 -6.06
N VAL A 61 6.79 18.82 -5.50
CA VAL A 61 6.67 19.14 -4.07
C VAL A 61 5.23 19.53 -3.75
N SER A 62 4.61 20.36 -4.60
CA SER A 62 3.22 20.78 -4.48
C SER A 62 2.26 19.60 -4.60
N LEU A 63 2.51 18.65 -5.51
CA LEU A 63 1.73 17.43 -5.64
C LEU A 63 1.80 16.56 -4.38
N ILE A 64 2.99 16.39 -3.81
CA ILE A 64 3.14 15.58 -2.60
C ILE A 64 2.45 16.26 -1.40
N LYS A 65 2.55 17.58 -1.26
CA LYS A 65 1.78 18.32 -0.25
C LYS A 65 0.28 18.08 -0.39
N TYR A 66 -0.22 18.12 -1.62
CA TYR A 66 -1.62 17.83 -1.92
C TYR A 66 -2.01 16.40 -1.51
N VAL A 67 -1.21 15.40 -1.88
CA VAL A 67 -1.45 14.00 -1.48
C VAL A 67 -1.49 13.84 0.03
N GLN A 68 -0.56 14.47 0.75
CA GLN A 68 -0.48 14.40 2.21
C GLN A 68 -1.65 15.08 2.92
N GLN A 69 -2.24 16.12 2.34
CA GLN A 69 -3.47 16.72 2.85
C GLN A 69 -4.66 15.76 2.73
N LEU A 70 -4.68 14.89 1.73
CA LEU A 70 -5.70 13.87 1.57
C LEU A 70 -5.49 12.66 2.49
N ASP A 71 -4.26 12.16 2.55
CA ASP A 71 -3.83 11.08 3.42
C ASP A 71 -2.29 11.12 3.56
N ASN A 72 -1.81 11.60 4.71
CA ASN A 72 -0.39 11.75 5.01
C ASN A 72 0.37 10.41 5.19
N LYS A 73 -0.33 9.28 5.07
CA LYS A 73 0.23 7.93 5.17
C LYS A 73 0.46 7.28 3.81
N ILE A 74 0.12 7.95 2.71
CA ILE A 74 0.46 7.49 1.37
C ILE A 74 1.97 7.68 1.17
N PRO A 75 2.75 6.62 0.91
CA PRO A 75 4.17 6.74 0.63
C PRO A 75 4.40 7.56 -0.64
N CYS A 76 5.26 8.56 -0.54
CA CYS A 76 5.62 9.42 -1.66
C CYS A 76 7.11 9.39 -1.92
N LEU A 77 7.49 9.43 -3.19
CA LEU A 77 8.86 9.50 -3.67
C LEU A 77 9.00 10.70 -4.60
N LEU A 78 9.98 11.57 -4.32
CA LEU A 78 10.45 12.59 -5.25
C LEU A 78 11.73 12.13 -5.93
N GLN A 79 11.85 12.39 -7.22
CA GLN A 79 13.06 12.13 -7.97
C GLN A 79 13.52 13.37 -8.72
N SER A 80 14.85 13.59 -8.76
CA SER A 80 15.47 14.73 -9.45
C SER A 80 16.89 14.42 -9.85
N HIS A 81 17.42 15.13 -10.87
CA HIS A 81 18.84 15.15 -11.18
C HIS A 81 19.66 16.01 -10.19
N GLU A 82 19.00 16.93 -9.49
CA GLU A 82 19.62 17.86 -8.56
C GLU A 82 19.57 17.28 -7.14
N ALA A 83 20.75 17.07 -6.53
CA ALA A 83 20.86 16.49 -5.19
C ALA A 83 20.23 17.39 -4.11
N ASP A 84 20.26 18.71 -4.29
CA ASP A 84 19.72 19.69 -3.33
C ASP A 84 18.21 19.52 -3.10
N ASN A 85 17.50 18.89 -4.04
CA ASN A 85 16.09 18.58 -3.90
C ASN A 85 15.80 17.52 -2.81
N GLU A 86 16.81 16.84 -2.28
CA GLU A 86 16.65 15.94 -1.13
C GLU A 86 16.12 16.70 0.10
N ARG A 87 16.58 17.94 0.34
CA ARG A 87 16.07 18.78 1.43
C ARG A 87 14.57 19.03 1.25
N ARG A 88 14.13 19.38 0.03
CA ARG A 88 12.72 19.63 -0.30
C ARG A 88 11.86 18.40 -0.11
N ALA A 89 12.39 17.21 -0.45
CA ALA A 89 11.71 15.95 -0.21
C ALA A 89 11.50 15.69 1.31
N ARG A 90 12.52 15.96 2.13
CA ARG A 90 12.42 15.83 3.59
C ARG A 90 11.38 16.78 4.18
N GLU A 91 11.30 18.02 3.71
CA GLU A 91 10.31 19.01 4.16
C GLU A 91 8.86 18.57 3.94
N VAL A 92 8.64 17.74 2.93
CA VAL A 92 7.32 17.15 2.63
C VAL A 92 7.23 15.66 2.99
N ASN A 93 8.12 15.17 3.87
CA ASN A 93 8.14 13.78 4.32
C ASN A 93 8.03 12.76 3.17
N ALA A 94 8.74 13.02 2.06
CA ALA A 94 8.85 12.12 0.92
C ALA A 94 10.23 11.45 0.89
N HIS A 95 10.29 10.24 0.34
CA HIS A 95 11.56 9.64 -0.05
C HIS A 95 12.17 10.43 -1.20
N PHE A 96 13.49 10.44 -1.29
CA PHE A 96 14.22 11.08 -2.37
C PHE A 96 15.12 10.09 -3.08
N ILE A 97 15.15 10.18 -4.41
CA ILE A 97 16.09 9.45 -5.25
C ILE A 97 16.73 10.42 -6.25
N ASN A 98 18.06 10.45 -6.29
CA ASN A 98 18.79 11.17 -7.31
C ASN A 98 18.82 10.37 -8.61
N LYS A 99 18.31 10.95 -9.71
CA LYS A 99 18.26 10.30 -11.04
C LYS A 99 19.66 10.00 -11.61
N ASN A 100 20.70 10.67 -11.12
CA ASN A 100 22.09 10.41 -11.49
C ASN A 100 22.73 9.28 -10.66
N SER A 101 22.00 8.69 -9.70
CA SER A 101 22.51 7.59 -8.88
C SER A 101 22.83 6.37 -9.74
N LEU A 102 24.00 5.78 -9.55
CA LEU A 102 24.40 4.51 -10.19
C LEU A 102 23.50 3.35 -9.73
N THR A 103 22.81 3.50 -8.61
CA THR A 103 21.92 2.51 -8.01
C THR A 103 20.43 2.87 -8.17
N LEU A 104 20.08 3.81 -9.06
CA LEU A 104 18.72 4.31 -9.28
C LEU A 104 17.67 3.19 -9.36
N ALA A 105 17.91 2.18 -10.21
CA ALA A 105 16.96 1.08 -10.40
C ALA A 105 16.75 0.27 -9.12
N ARG A 106 17.81 0.05 -8.34
CA ARG A 106 17.75 -0.65 -7.05
C ARG A 106 17.00 0.19 -6.01
N GLU A 107 17.27 1.47 -5.93
CA GLU A 107 16.61 2.39 -4.99
C GLU A 107 15.09 2.47 -5.25
N ILE A 108 14.69 2.53 -6.53
CA ILE A 108 13.28 2.47 -6.93
C ILE A 108 12.66 1.10 -6.54
N GLN A 109 13.37 -0.02 -6.80
CA GLN A 109 12.91 -1.33 -6.39
C GLN A 109 12.74 -1.45 -4.87
N ASP A 110 13.69 -0.91 -4.11
CA ASP A 110 13.64 -0.91 -2.66
C ASP A 110 12.47 -0.07 -2.13
N PHE A 111 12.20 1.09 -2.73
CA PHE A 111 11.01 1.88 -2.42
C PHE A 111 9.72 1.08 -2.71
N ILE A 112 9.60 0.47 -3.89
CA ILE A 112 8.44 -0.33 -4.26
C ILE A 112 8.25 -1.51 -3.30
N LYS A 113 9.29 -2.25 -2.98
CA LYS A 113 9.22 -3.41 -2.09
C LYS A 113 8.90 -3.03 -0.65
N ASN A 114 9.59 -2.01 -0.12
CA ASN A 114 9.59 -1.73 1.31
C ASN A 114 8.56 -0.68 1.72
N GLN A 115 8.28 0.32 0.86
CA GLN A 115 7.35 1.40 1.17
C GLN A 115 5.96 1.17 0.56
N LEU A 116 5.89 0.67 -0.67
CA LEU A 116 4.61 0.34 -1.32
C LEU A 116 4.08 -1.05 -0.95
N GLY A 117 4.82 -1.82 -0.17
CA GLY A 117 4.38 -3.10 0.38
C GLY A 117 4.41 -4.28 -0.59
N PHE A 118 5.13 -4.21 -1.72
CA PHE A 118 5.24 -5.31 -2.69
C PHE A 118 6.22 -6.42 -2.25
N GLY A 119 7.13 -6.12 -1.31
CA GLY A 119 8.00 -7.10 -0.68
C GLY A 119 7.34 -7.82 0.50
N ASP A 120 8.16 -8.52 1.29
CA ASP A 120 7.74 -9.13 2.55
C ASP A 120 7.17 -8.08 3.50
N PHE A 121 6.29 -8.50 4.41
CA PHE A 121 5.97 -7.65 5.55
C PHE A 121 7.12 -7.69 6.53
N ILE A 122 7.73 -6.55 6.77
CA ILE A 122 8.88 -6.43 7.68
C ILE A 122 8.39 -5.84 8.99
N PHE A 123 8.35 -6.66 10.03
CA PHE A 123 8.08 -6.19 11.39
C PHE A 123 9.27 -5.39 11.92
N ARG A 124 9.01 -4.18 12.41
CA ARG A 124 10.03 -3.25 12.92
C ARG A 124 9.66 -2.75 14.30
N ASP A 125 10.66 -2.42 15.11
CA ASP A 125 10.49 -1.68 16.36
C ASP A 125 10.33 -0.16 16.11
N HIS A 126 10.17 0.62 17.18
CA HIS A 126 10.04 2.08 17.09
C HIS A 126 11.26 2.77 16.47
N ASN A 127 12.44 2.16 16.57
CA ASN A 127 13.69 2.66 15.99
C ASN A 127 13.85 2.25 14.51
N GLY A 128 12.89 1.51 13.96
CA GLY A 128 12.94 0.99 12.58
C GLY A 128 13.78 -0.27 12.40
N LYS A 129 14.31 -0.85 13.48
CA LYS A 129 15.08 -2.10 13.44
C LYS A 129 14.16 -3.27 13.08
N VAL A 130 14.63 -4.14 12.20
CA VAL A 130 13.89 -5.34 11.79
C VAL A 130 13.84 -6.33 12.94
N ILE A 131 12.63 -6.74 13.31
CA ILE A 131 12.35 -7.77 14.32
C ILE A 131 12.10 -9.11 13.63
N ASP A 132 11.22 -9.13 12.61
CA ASP A 132 10.82 -10.35 11.91
C ASP A 132 10.30 -10.01 10.50
N ARG A 133 9.97 -11.03 9.70
CA ARG A 133 9.42 -10.90 8.35
C ARG A 133 8.30 -11.91 8.13
N ALA A 134 7.32 -11.53 7.30
CA ALA A 134 6.30 -12.45 6.81
C ALA A 134 6.26 -12.39 5.28
N HIS A 135 6.44 -13.53 4.63
CA HIS A 135 6.45 -13.64 3.16
C HIS A 135 5.05 -13.66 2.55
N ASN A 136 4.07 -14.07 3.34
CA ASN A 136 2.68 -14.20 2.89
C ASN A 136 1.70 -13.88 4.04
N ILE A 137 0.41 -13.84 3.69
CA ILE A 137 -0.67 -13.47 4.61
C ILE A 137 -0.78 -14.47 5.78
N GLU A 138 -0.57 -15.76 5.53
CA GLU A 138 -0.70 -16.77 6.59
C GLU A 138 0.42 -16.65 7.62
N GLU A 139 1.66 -16.49 7.17
CA GLU A 139 2.79 -16.20 8.06
C GLU A 139 2.57 -14.89 8.84
N PHE A 140 2.07 -13.84 8.16
CA PHE A 140 1.74 -12.60 8.84
C PHE A 140 0.74 -12.81 9.97
N ARG A 141 -0.32 -13.59 9.75
CA ARG A 141 -1.33 -13.89 10.76
C ARG A 141 -0.75 -14.65 11.97
N GLN A 142 0.10 -15.63 11.71
CA GLN A 142 0.77 -16.40 12.77
C GLN A 142 1.68 -15.49 13.60
N LYS A 143 2.52 -14.69 12.94
CA LYS A 143 3.46 -13.78 13.61
C LYS A 143 2.78 -12.62 14.33
N LEU A 144 1.64 -12.14 13.81
CA LEU A 144 0.84 -11.10 14.45
C LEU A 144 0.53 -11.43 15.93
N MET A 145 0.39 -12.71 16.27
CA MET A 145 0.03 -13.14 17.62
C MET A 145 1.22 -13.13 18.60
N THR A 146 2.44 -13.10 18.08
CA THR A 146 3.67 -13.27 18.88
C THR A 146 4.65 -12.10 18.80
N ILE A 147 4.49 -11.20 17.82
CA ILE A 147 5.38 -10.03 17.71
C ILE A 147 5.27 -9.12 18.93
N PRO A 148 6.34 -8.41 19.32
CA PRO A 148 6.30 -7.41 20.37
C PRO A 148 5.26 -6.31 20.10
N ASP A 149 4.64 -5.81 21.16
CA ASP A 149 3.60 -4.76 21.07
C ASP A 149 4.11 -3.50 20.40
N GLU A 150 5.35 -3.09 20.65
CA GLU A 150 6.00 -1.96 20.00
C GLU A 150 6.03 -2.07 18.48
N SER A 151 6.21 -3.28 17.94
CA SER A 151 6.18 -3.51 16.50
C SER A 151 4.77 -3.36 15.94
N LEU A 152 3.78 -3.87 16.65
CA LEU A 152 2.38 -3.72 16.27
C LEU A 152 1.97 -2.25 16.22
N GLU A 153 2.32 -1.48 17.25
CA GLU A 153 2.08 -0.05 17.34
C GLU A 153 2.77 0.73 16.22
N TYR A 154 4.06 0.42 15.97
CA TYR A 154 4.81 1.01 14.87
C TYR A 154 4.08 0.91 13.52
N HIS A 155 3.56 -0.27 13.20
CA HIS A 155 2.87 -0.50 11.94
C HIS A 155 1.43 0.01 11.92
N ALA A 156 0.74 0.00 13.05
CA ALA A 156 -0.61 0.53 13.16
C ALA A 156 -0.66 2.04 12.92
N ILE A 157 0.30 2.80 13.48
CA ILE A 157 0.39 4.25 13.30
C ILE A 157 0.65 4.60 11.82
N ARG A 158 1.44 3.80 11.11
CA ARG A 158 1.93 4.07 9.73
C ARG A 158 1.08 3.45 8.62
N ASN A 159 -0.03 2.81 8.94
CA ASN A 159 -0.83 2.03 7.97
C ASN A 159 -0.02 0.92 7.23
N GLY A 160 1.10 0.49 7.75
CA GLY A 160 1.99 -0.47 7.09
C GLY A 160 1.27 -1.76 6.68
N ILE A 161 0.41 -2.28 7.56
CA ILE A 161 -0.37 -3.50 7.31
C ILE A 161 -1.35 -3.29 6.14
N SER A 162 -2.09 -2.18 6.14
CA SER A 162 -3.06 -1.91 5.07
C SER A 162 -2.39 -1.67 3.71
N THR A 163 -1.25 -0.99 3.68
CA THR A 163 -0.46 -0.76 2.46
C THR A 163 0.03 -2.10 1.89
N TRP A 164 0.59 -2.96 2.74
CA TRP A 164 1.05 -4.29 2.34
C TRP A 164 -0.07 -5.19 1.80
N LEU A 165 -1.27 -5.11 2.38
CA LEU A 165 -2.46 -5.83 1.91
C LEU A 165 -2.99 -5.26 0.59
N MET A 166 -2.95 -3.94 0.40
CA MET A 166 -3.30 -3.30 -0.89
C MET A 166 -2.42 -3.83 -2.02
N ALA A 167 -1.10 -3.91 -1.82
CA ALA A 167 -0.15 -4.44 -2.80
C ALA A 167 -0.43 -5.90 -3.17
N ARG A 168 -1.08 -6.66 -2.28
CA ARG A 168 -1.51 -8.07 -2.49
C ARG A 168 -2.93 -8.22 -3.02
N ALA A 169 -3.53 -7.11 -3.47
CA ALA A 169 -4.91 -7.08 -3.94
C ALA A 169 -5.97 -7.48 -2.89
N GLU A 170 -5.62 -7.47 -1.60
CA GLU A 170 -6.57 -7.68 -0.49
C GLU A 170 -7.27 -6.35 -0.11
N ILE A 171 -7.85 -5.69 -1.14
CA ILE A 171 -8.36 -4.30 -1.05
C ILE A 171 -9.41 -4.14 0.04
N ASN A 172 -10.36 -5.07 0.13
CA ASN A 172 -11.44 -4.98 1.11
C ASN A 172 -10.92 -5.12 2.55
N LEU A 173 -9.91 -5.97 2.75
CA LEU A 173 -9.25 -6.19 4.03
C LEU A 173 -8.45 -4.95 4.42
N ALA A 174 -7.64 -4.44 3.49
CA ALA A 174 -6.87 -3.22 3.67
C ALA A 174 -7.74 -2.01 4.02
N LYS A 175 -8.83 -1.79 3.28
CA LYS A 175 -9.78 -0.69 3.54
C LYS A 175 -10.43 -0.78 4.92
N LYS A 176 -10.74 -1.98 5.40
CA LYS A 176 -11.28 -2.15 6.76
C LYS A 176 -10.26 -1.74 7.81
N LEU A 177 -8.99 -2.18 7.68
CA LEU A 177 -7.95 -1.81 8.64
C LEU A 177 -7.64 -0.30 8.59
N ARG A 178 -7.60 0.29 7.39
CA ARG A 178 -7.26 1.71 7.20
C ARG A 178 -8.27 2.69 7.82
N ARG A 179 -9.53 2.25 8.02
CA ARG A 179 -10.58 3.08 8.64
C ARG A 179 -10.35 3.38 10.11
N TYR A 180 -9.56 2.55 10.79
CA TYR A 180 -9.35 2.67 12.21
C TYR A 180 -8.00 3.33 12.50
N SER A 181 -8.04 4.40 13.28
CA SER A 181 -6.84 5.00 13.83
C SER A 181 -6.38 4.21 15.06
N PHE A 182 -5.08 4.19 15.31
CA PHE A 182 -4.51 3.62 16.52
C PHE A 182 -5.16 4.15 17.81
N SER A 183 -5.56 5.43 17.81
CA SER A 183 -6.22 6.10 18.93
C SER A 183 -7.58 5.51 19.34
N TYR A 184 -8.19 4.66 18.52
CA TYR A 184 -9.43 3.97 18.88
C TYR A 184 -9.23 2.78 19.82
N PHE A 185 -8.00 2.29 19.96
CA PHE A 185 -7.70 1.11 20.74
C PHE A 185 -7.04 1.49 22.06
N LYS A 186 -7.45 0.83 23.14
CA LYS A 186 -6.95 1.08 24.50
C LYS A 186 -5.65 0.33 24.80
N SER A 187 -5.35 -0.71 24.04
CA SER A 187 -4.15 -1.54 24.23
C SER A 187 -3.70 -2.22 22.93
N PRO A 188 -2.43 -2.62 22.83
CA PRO A 188 -1.92 -3.44 21.73
C PRO A 188 -2.70 -4.74 21.53
N ASP A 189 -3.17 -5.36 22.60
CA ASP A 189 -3.99 -6.58 22.55
C ASP A 189 -5.35 -6.35 21.87
N GLU A 190 -5.95 -5.18 22.02
CA GLU A 190 -7.18 -4.84 21.29
C GLU A 190 -6.91 -4.70 19.80
N ILE A 191 -5.78 -4.10 19.43
CA ILE A 191 -5.35 -3.98 18.03
C ILE A 191 -5.14 -5.38 17.44
N ARG A 192 -4.42 -6.24 18.15
CA ARG A 192 -4.12 -7.61 17.75
C ARG A 192 -5.40 -8.40 17.49
N ARG A 193 -6.33 -8.38 18.44
CA ARG A 193 -7.64 -9.02 18.32
C ARG A 193 -8.48 -8.44 17.20
N PHE A 194 -8.49 -7.11 17.04
CA PHE A 194 -9.20 -6.46 15.95
C PHE A 194 -8.68 -6.92 14.59
N ILE A 195 -7.37 -6.87 14.37
CA ILE A 195 -6.75 -7.32 13.11
C ILE A 195 -7.09 -8.80 12.86
N ALA A 196 -6.90 -9.67 13.84
CA ALA A 196 -7.23 -11.09 13.73
C ALA A 196 -8.69 -11.32 13.34
N ASN A 197 -9.63 -10.64 13.98
CA ASN A 197 -11.06 -10.74 13.68
C ASN A 197 -11.41 -10.26 12.25
N VAL A 198 -10.75 -9.20 11.78
CA VAL A 198 -10.94 -8.69 10.40
C VAL A 198 -10.46 -9.73 9.38
N PHE A 199 -9.36 -10.42 9.64
CA PHE A 199 -8.86 -11.51 8.79
C PHE A 199 -9.81 -12.72 8.79
N GLU A 200 -10.29 -13.17 9.95
CA GLU A 200 -11.22 -14.29 10.06
C GLU A 200 -12.56 -14.00 9.35
N ALA A 201 -13.14 -12.82 9.56
CA ALA A 201 -14.35 -12.42 8.87
C ALA A 201 -14.17 -12.38 7.34
N SER A 202 -12.98 -11.99 6.85
CA SER A 202 -12.68 -12.01 5.42
C SER A 202 -12.58 -13.44 4.88
N LYS A 203 -11.94 -14.35 5.63
CA LYS A 203 -11.84 -15.78 5.28
C LYS A 203 -13.22 -16.44 5.18
N LEU A 204 -14.08 -16.23 6.18
CA LEU A 204 -15.44 -16.76 6.19
C LEU A 204 -16.27 -16.23 5.01
N LYS A 205 -16.14 -14.95 4.66
CA LYS A 205 -16.83 -14.37 3.50
C LYS A 205 -16.37 -15.03 2.18
N LYS A 206 -15.07 -15.26 2.01
CA LYS A 206 -14.52 -15.96 0.83
C LYS A 206 -15.04 -17.39 0.75
N LEU A 207 -15.13 -18.11 1.86
CA LEU A 207 -15.70 -19.47 1.91
C LEU A 207 -17.18 -19.50 1.57
N ARG A 208 -18.00 -18.60 2.15
CA ARG A 208 -19.44 -18.49 1.84
C ARG A 208 -19.67 -18.16 0.37
N GLY A 209 -18.89 -17.29 -0.23
CA GLY A 209 -18.96 -16.98 -1.68
C GLY A 209 -18.67 -18.17 -2.57
N ARG A 210 -17.86 -19.15 -2.13
CA ARG A 210 -17.63 -20.42 -2.84
C ARG A 210 -18.82 -21.38 -2.73
N ILE A 211 -19.50 -21.41 -1.57
CA ILE A 211 -20.65 -22.30 -1.32
C ILE A 211 -21.92 -21.82 -2.08
N ILE A 212 -22.11 -20.51 -2.24
CA ILE A 212 -23.27 -19.96 -2.99
C ILE A 212 -23.21 -20.30 -4.49
N LYS A 213 -22.05 -20.67 -5.00
CA LYS A 213 -21.89 -21.13 -6.40
C LYS A 213 -22.05 -22.64 -6.60
N PHE A 214 -22.35 -23.38 -5.55
CA PHE A 214 -22.66 -24.80 -5.65
C PHE A 214 -24.05 -25.01 -6.31
N ASN A 215 -24.08 -25.51 -7.54
CA ASN A 215 -25.33 -25.86 -8.23
C ASN A 215 -25.64 -27.35 -8.00
N PRO A 216 -26.63 -27.69 -7.16
CA PRO A 216 -26.92 -29.10 -6.85
C PRO A 216 -27.43 -29.89 -8.05
N LYS A 217 -27.80 -29.24 -9.17
CA LYS A 217 -28.25 -29.92 -10.41
C LYS A 217 -27.11 -30.56 -11.19
N LEU A 218 -25.85 -30.32 -10.88
CA LEU A 218 -24.70 -30.91 -11.56
C LEU A 218 -24.17 -32.18 -10.88
N VAL A 219 -24.80 -32.65 -9.80
CA VAL A 219 -24.32 -33.83 -9.05
C VAL A 219 -25.16 -35.08 -9.36
N ASN A 220 -26.26 -34.95 -10.09
CA ASN A 220 -27.19 -36.03 -10.41
C ASN A 220 -27.32 -36.31 -11.91
N SER A 221 -26.21 -36.22 -12.66
CA SER A 221 -26.12 -36.69 -14.06
C SER A 221 -24.99 -37.67 -14.26
#